data_7d04ba5422aabd2fa96c346ea27b24eb
#
_entry.id   7d04ba5422aabd2fa96c346ea27b24eb
#
_cell.length_a   1.000
_cell.length_b   1.000
_cell.length_c   1.000
_cell.angle_alpha   90.00
_cell.angle_beta   90.00
_cell.angle_gamma   90.00
#
_symmetry.space_group_name_H-M   'P 1'
#
loop_
_entity.id
_entity.type
_entity.pdbx_description
1 polymer ?
#
loop_
_entity_poly.entity_id
_entity_poly.type
_entity_poly.pdbx_seq_one_letter_code
_entity_poly.pdbx_strand_id
1 'polypeptide(L)'
;MNLEEFYHSIGGNYQNVLIYLPSSTLIIKYIKKFLDDNSFNLLEKNLKEKNYKEAFLACHTLKGICSNLGFGSLLKSSSILVEELRDCNNINIINVNNYFELVKDNYILLVNKINELINN
;
A
#
# COMPACT_ATOMS: atom_id res chain seq x y z
N MET A 1 -8.48 -19.10 -1.21
CA MET A 1 -9.07 -18.06 -0.35
C MET A 1 -10.04 -17.22 -1.15
N ASN A 2 -11.13 -16.77 -0.53
CA ASN A 2 -12.09 -15.87 -1.17
C ASN A 2 -11.78 -14.40 -0.85
N LEU A 3 -12.51 -13.46 -1.47
CA LEU A 3 -12.26 -12.04 -1.28
C LEU A 3 -12.50 -11.59 0.16
N GLU A 4 -13.49 -12.12 0.85
CA GLU A 4 -13.75 -11.76 2.24
C GLU A 4 -12.58 -12.16 3.15
N GLU A 5 -12.07 -13.38 2.98
CA GLU A 5 -10.89 -13.86 3.69
C GLU A 5 -9.64 -13.03 3.34
N PHE A 6 -9.48 -12.72 2.05
CA PHE A 6 -8.37 -11.88 1.59
C PHE A 6 -8.36 -10.53 2.31
N TYR A 7 -9.48 -9.80 2.27
CA TYR A 7 -9.56 -8.48 2.91
C TYR A 7 -9.37 -8.56 4.42
N HIS A 8 -9.93 -9.57 5.06
CA HIS A 8 -9.71 -9.76 6.50
C HIS A 8 -8.22 -9.95 6.81
N SER A 9 -7.49 -10.73 5.99
CA SER A 9 -6.08 -11.03 6.21
C SER A 9 -5.15 -9.82 6.06
N ILE A 10 -5.60 -8.77 5.36
CA ILE A 10 -4.81 -7.55 5.10
C ILE A 10 -5.37 -6.31 5.80
N GLY A 11 -6.19 -6.51 6.82
CA GLY A 11 -6.73 -5.41 7.64
C GLY A 11 -7.80 -4.58 6.95
N GLY A 12 -8.42 -5.10 5.90
CA GLY A 12 -9.50 -4.44 5.17
C GLY A 12 -10.88 -4.99 5.51
N ASN A 13 -11.89 -4.44 4.84
CA ASN A 13 -13.27 -4.87 4.97
C ASN A 13 -13.91 -4.97 3.58
N TYR A 14 -14.21 -6.19 3.15
CA TYR A 14 -14.76 -6.45 1.82
C TYR A 14 -16.07 -5.71 1.56
N GLN A 15 -16.95 -5.65 2.56
CA GLN A 15 -18.24 -4.98 2.40
C GLN A 15 -18.09 -3.48 2.12
N ASN A 16 -17.09 -2.84 2.73
CA ASN A 16 -16.78 -1.43 2.46
C ASN A 16 -16.26 -1.23 1.03
N VAL A 17 -15.44 -2.15 0.54
CA VAL A 17 -14.91 -2.08 -0.83
C VAL A 17 -16.05 -2.20 -1.83
N LEU A 18 -17.02 -3.08 -1.59
CA LEU A 18 -18.19 -3.27 -2.45
C LEU A 18 -19.06 -2.03 -2.59
N ILE A 19 -19.01 -1.11 -1.63
CA ILE A 19 -19.76 0.16 -1.72
C ILE A 19 -19.27 0.99 -2.91
N TYR A 20 -17.94 1.01 -3.13
CA TYR A 20 -17.30 1.81 -4.20
C TYR A 20 -17.03 1.02 -5.47
N LEU A 21 -16.79 -0.28 -5.34
CA LEU A 21 -16.52 -1.19 -6.44
C LEU A 21 -17.49 -2.38 -6.34
N PRO A 22 -18.74 -2.22 -6.81
CA PRO A 22 -19.82 -3.20 -6.55
C PRO A 22 -19.75 -4.44 -7.46
N SER A 23 -18.56 -4.88 -7.84
CA SER A 23 -18.34 -6.06 -8.67
C SER A 23 -17.08 -6.79 -8.22
N SER A 24 -17.24 -8.04 -7.78
CA SER A 24 -16.11 -8.88 -7.38
C SER A 24 -15.12 -9.09 -8.54
N THR A 25 -15.61 -9.20 -9.76
CA THR A 25 -14.77 -9.31 -10.96
C THR A 25 -13.89 -8.09 -11.15
N LEU A 26 -14.48 -6.91 -10.98
CA LEU A 26 -13.75 -5.65 -11.11
C LEU A 26 -12.72 -5.48 -10.00
N ILE A 27 -13.09 -5.84 -8.77
CA ILE A 27 -12.17 -5.80 -7.62
C ILE A 27 -10.94 -6.68 -7.89
N ILE A 28 -11.15 -7.92 -8.33
CA ILE A 28 -10.06 -8.85 -8.65
C ILE A 28 -9.17 -8.28 -9.76
N LYS A 29 -9.76 -7.66 -10.78
CA LYS A 29 -9.00 -7.02 -11.85
C LYS A 29 -8.04 -5.95 -11.32
N TYR A 30 -8.52 -5.09 -10.43
CA TYR A 30 -7.69 -4.03 -9.85
C TYR A 30 -6.66 -4.59 -8.86
N ILE A 31 -7.01 -5.62 -8.09
CA ILE A 31 -6.04 -6.30 -7.22
C ILE A 31 -4.89 -6.86 -8.05
N LYS A 32 -5.18 -7.51 -9.17
CA LYS A 32 -4.14 -8.04 -10.07
C LYS A 32 -3.26 -6.93 -10.64
N LYS A 33 -3.86 -5.81 -11.02
CA LYS A 33 -3.10 -4.65 -11.54
C LYS A 33 -2.12 -4.10 -10.51
N PHE A 34 -2.43 -4.20 -9.22
CA PHE A 34 -1.53 -3.73 -8.19
C PHE A 34 -0.18 -4.43 -8.24
N LEU A 35 -0.10 -5.68 -8.68
CA LEU A 35 1.16 -6.40 -8.82
C LEU A 35 2.12 -5.74 -9.82
N ASP A 36 1.59 -4.98 -10.77
CA ASP A 36 2.38 -4.26 -11.78
C ASP A 36 2.63 -2.80 -11.38
N ASP A 37 2.07 -2.35 -10.27
CA ASP A 37 2.30 -1.00 -9.78
C ASP A 37 3.70 -0.85 -9.20
N ASN A 38 4.38 0.25 -9.53
CA ASN A 38 5.77 0.47 -9.12
C ASN A 38 5.93 1.47 -7.98
N SER A 39 4.84 1.94 -7.36
CA SER A 39 4.89 2.99 -6.34
C SER A 39 5.76 2.59 -5.15
N PHE A 40 5.64 1.35 -4.66
CA PHE A 40 6.47 0.89 -3.55
C PHE A 40 7.96 0.85 -3.94
N ASN A 41 8.29 0.35 -5.12
CA ASN A 41 9.67 0.28 -5.58
C ASN A 41 10.29 1.68 -5.74
N LEU A 42 9.52 2.64 -6.25
CA LEU A 42 9.94 4.04 -6.34
C LEU A 42 10.15 4.65 -4.96
N LEU A 43 9.25 4.36 -4.01
CA LEU A 43 9.39 4.82 -2.63
C LEU A 43 10.70 4.31 -2.04
N GLU A 44 10.96 3.01 -2.13
CA GLU A 44 12.18 2.39 -1.59
C GLU A 44 13.44 2.97 -2.23
N LYS A 45 13.45 3.08 -3.56
CA LYS A 45 14.58 3.64 -4.30
C LYS A 45 14.88 5.07 -3.87
N ASN A 46 13.86 5.92 -3.82
CA ASN A 46 14.03 7.33 -3.50
C ASN A 46 14.45 7.55 -2.05
N LEU A 47 14.00 6.70 -1.12
CA LEU A 47 14.48 6.75 0.25
C LEU A 47 15.96 6.39 0.34
N LYS A 48 16.42 5.36 -0.37
CA LYS A 48 17.83 4.98 -0.42
C LYS A 48 18.70 6.09 -1.00
N GLU A 49 18.21 6.80 -1.99
CA GLU A 49 18.92 7.91 -2.64
C GLU A 49 18.76 9.23 -1.87
N LYS A 50 18.03 9.24 -0.76
CA LYS A 50 17.70 10.44 0.04
C LYS A 50 16.99 11.52 -0.77
N ASN A 51 16.23 11.09 -1.77
CA ASN A 51 15.41 11.97 -2.58
C ASN A 51 14.00 12.02 -1.97
N TYR A 52 13.85 12.79 -0.90
CA TYR A 52 12.66 12.76 -0.05
C TYR A 52 11.42 13.34 -0.72
N LYS A 53 11.59 14.32 -1.61
CA LYS A 53 10.46 14.87 -2.36
C LYS A 53 9.83 13.81 -3.25
N GLU A 54 10.64 13.07 -3.99
CA GLU A 54 10.14 12.00 -4.85
C GLU A 54 9.63 10.80 -4.03
N ALA A 55 10.26 10.51 -2.89
CA ALA A 55 9.77 9.49 -1.96
C ALA A 55 8.38 9.86 -1.43
N PHE A 56 8.16 11.12 -1.08
CA PHE A 56 6.84 11.60 -0.66
C PHE A 56 5.79 11.37 -1.75
N LEU A 57 6.10 11.74 -2.99
CA LEU A 57 5.16 11.56 -4.10
C LEU A 57 4.83 10.09 -4.34
N ALA A 58 5.82 9.22 -4.31
CA ALA A 58 5.61 7.77 -4.47
C ALA A 58 4.75 7.20 -3.34
N CYS A 59 5.01 7.61 -2.10
CA CYS A 59 4.26 7.17 -0.93
C CYS A 59 2.81 7.67 -0.98
N HIS A 60 2.61 8.90 -1.41
CA HIS A 60 1.28 9.50 -1.58
C HIS A 60 0.47 8.72 -2.62
N THR A 61 1.10 8.34 -3.73
CA THR A 61 0.46 7.51 -4.77
C THR A 61 0.09 6.14 -4.22
N LEU A 62 1.00 5.49 -3.50
CA LEU A 62 0.75 4.19 -2.87
C LEU A 62 -0.44 4.26 -1.90
N LYS A 63 -0.47 5.28 -1.05
CA LYS A 63 -1.57 5.52 -0.12
C LYS A 63 -2.90 5.65 -0.86
N GLY A 64 -2.93 6.41 -1.96
CA GLY A 64 -4.14 6.60 -2.77
C GLY A 64 -4.67 5.29 -3.34
N ILE A 65 -3.80 4.45 -3.86
CA ILE A 65 -4.17 3.13 -4.37
C ILE A 65 -4.74 2.26 -3.26
N CYS A 66 -4.09 2.23 -2.10
CA CYS A 66 -4.54 1.45 -0.94
C CYS A 66 -5.91 1.92 -0.44
N SER A 67 -6.14 3.23 -0.45
CA SER A 67 -7.44 3.80 -0.07
C SER A 67 -8.54 3.32 -1.03
N ASN A 68 -8.27 3.39 -2.34
CA ASN A 68 -9.26 3.02 -3.35
C ASN A 68 -9.59 1.52 -3.35
N LEU A 69 -8.60 0.67 -3.08
CA LEU A 69 -8.77 -0.78 -3.13
C LEU A 69 -9.01 -1.43 -1.77
N GLY A 70 -9.04 -0.65 -0.69
CA GLY A 70 -9.32 -1.18 0.64
C GLY A 70 -8.19 -2.00 1.26
N PHE A 71 -6.94 -1.72 0.90
CA PHE A 71 -5.77 -2.41 1.46
C PHE A 71 -5.44 -1.81 2.83
N GLY A 72 -6.19 -2.20 3.85
CA GLY A 72 -6.26 -1.52 5.14
C GLY A 72 -4.94 -1.35 5.88
N SER A 73 -4.18 -2.43 6.07
CA SER A 73 -2.92 -2.36 6.81
C SER A 73 -1.88 -1.49 6.09
N LEU A 74 -1.75 -1.65 4.78
CA LEU A 74 -0.81 -0.84 3.99
C LEU A 74 -1.27 0.61 3.90
N LEU A 75 -2.58 0.86 3.84
CA LEU A 75 -3.13 2.21 3.89
C LEU A 75 -2.72 2.91 5.18
N LYS A 76 -2.85 2.23 6.31
CA LYS A 76 -2.51 2.79 7.62
C LYS A 76 -1.03 3.14 7.71
N SER A 77 -0.15 2.22 7.35
CA SER A 77 1.30 2.46 7.44
C SER A 77 1.79 3.47 6.42
N SER A 78 1.29 3.45 5.18
CA SER A 78 1.65 4.45 4.18
C SER A 78 1.15 5.84 4.55
N SER A 79 -0.01 5.95 5.19
CA SER A 79 -0.54 7.24 5.67
C SER A 79 0.38 7.88 6.70
N ILE A 80 0.92 7.08 7.63
CA ILE A 80 1.87 7.57 8.64
C ILE A 80 3.16 8.04 7.97
N LEU A 81 3.69 7.26 7.03
CA LEU A 81 4.94 7.61 6.33
C LEU A 81 4.77 8.86 5.46
N VAL A 82 3.65 9.02 4.77
CA VAL A 82 3.36 10.23 3.97
C VAL A 82 3.47 11.48 4.83
N GLU A 83 2.88 11.47 6.03
CA GLU A 83 2.94 12.64 6.89
C GLU A 83 4.36 12.94 7.35
N GLU A 84 5.15 11.91 7.65
CA GLU A 84 6.56 12.07 8.04
C GLU A 84 7.43 12.62 6.90
N LEU A 85 7.07 12.33 5.65
CA LEU A 85 7.79 12.80 4.46
C LEU A 85 7.29 14.15 3.93
N ARG A 86 6.19 14.67 4.44
CA ARG A 86 5.52 15.87 3.90
C ARG A 86 6.44 17.08 3.89
N ASP A 87 7.17 17.34 4.97
CA ASP A 87 8.18 18.38 5.00
C ASP A 87 9.54 17.79 4.61
N CYS A 88 9.78 17.69 3.30
CA CYS A 88 10.97 17.03 2.74
C CYS A 88 12.28 17.80 3.03
N ASN A 89 12.21 19.00 3.55
CA ASN A 89 13.39 19.78 3.95
C ASN A 89 13.75 19.59 5.43
N ASN A 90 12.94 18.88 6.20
CA ASN A 90 13.13 18.68 7.63
C ASN A 90 12.81 17.23 8.01
N ILE A 91 13.62 16.32 7.50
CA ILE A 91 13.39 14.87 7.63
C ILE A 91 13.98 14.33 8.94
N ASN A 92 13.17 13.58 9.69
CA ASN A 92 13.65 12.76 10.79
C ASN A 92 13.95 11.36 10.24
N ILE A 93 15.23 11.06 9.98
CA ILE A 93 15.66 9.82 9.35
C ILE A 93 15.26 8.60 10.17
N ILE A 94 15.34 8.67 11.50
CA ILE A 94 14.99 7.54 12.39
C ILE A 94 13.51 7.19 12.22
N ASN A 95 12.64 8.19 12.28
CA ASN A 95 11.19 7.99 12.11
C ASN A 95 10.87 7.46 10.71
N VAL A 96 11.45 8.05 9.68
CA VAL A 96 11.23 7.62 8.29
C VAL A 96 11.62 6.16 8.12
N ASN A 97 12.78 5.76 8.62
CA ASN A 97 13.24 4.37 8.50
C ASN A 97 12.31 3.40 9.24
N ASN A 98 11.88 3.76 10.45
CA ASN A 98 10.97 2.92 11.23
C ASN A 98 9.60 2.78 10.55
N TYR A 99 9.04 3.86 10.05
CA TYR A 99 7.75 3.84 9.36
C TYR A 99 7.85 3.14 8.01
N PHE A 100 8.96 3.29 7.30
CA PHE A 100 9.17 2.57 6.05
C PHE A 100 9.22 1.05 6.26
N GLU A 101 9.84 0.57 7.34
CA GLU A 101 9.86 -0.86 7.63
C GLU A 101 8.45 -1.42 7.82
N LEU A 102 7.55 -0.66 8.46
CA LEU A 102 6.14 -1.06 8.59
C LEU A 102 5.45 -1.12 7.22
N VAL A 103 5.70 -0.13 6.36
CA VAL A 103 5.16 -0.12 4.99
C VAL A 103 5.66 -1.34 4.23
N LYS A 104 6.94 -1.65 4.33
CA LYS A 104 7.56 -2.80 3.64
C LYS A 104 6.95 -4.12 4.11
N ASP A 105 6.80 -4.31 5.42
CA ASP A 105 6.21 -5.52 5.98
C ASP A 105 4.77 -5.71 5.48
N ASN A 106 3.98 -4.65 5.50
CA ASN A 106 2.59 -4.69 5.03
C ASN A 106 2.51 -4.89 3.51
N TYR A 107 3.45 -4.32 2.74
CA TYR A 107 3.51 -4.51 1.30
C TYR A 107 3.82 -5.98 0.96
N ILE A 108 4.82 -6.57 1.61
CA ILE A 108 5.19 -7.98 1.39
C ILE A 108 4.02 -8.90 1.75
N LEU A 109 3.36 -8.66 2.89
CA LEU A 109 2.18 -9.43 3.28
C LEU A 109 1.08 -9.33 2.22
N LEU A 110 0.79 -8.11 1.76
CA LEU A 110 -0.25 -7.88 0.74
C LEU A 110 0.06 -8.63 -0.55
N VAL A 111 1.29 -8.53 -1.07
CA VAL A 111 1.68 -9.23 -2.30
C VAL A 111 1.54 -10.74 -2.13
N ASN A 112 1.95 -11.30 -0.99
CA ASN A 112 1.79 -12.71 -0.71
C ASN A 112 0.32 -13.13 -0.68
N LYS A 113 -0.54 -12.32 -0.07
CA LYS A 113 -1.98 -12.61 0.00
C LYS A 113 -2.67 -12.46 -1.37
N ILE A 114 -2.23 -11.50 -2.17
CA ILE A 114 -2.72 -11.38 -3.56
C ILE A 114 -2.37 -12.66 -4.34
N ASN A 115 -1.14 -13.15 -4.22
CA ASN A 115 -0.72 -14.37 -4.90
C ASN A 115 -1.52 -15.59 -4.43
N GLU A 116 -1.82 -15.70 -3.14
CA GLU A 116 -2.69 -16.76 -2.63
C GLU A 116 -4.11 -16.66 -3.24
N LEU A 117 -4.64 -15.44 -3.34
CA LEU A 117 -5.98 -15.22 -3.88
C LEU A 117 -6.09 -15.62 -5.36
N ILE A 118 -5.12 -15.24 -6.17
CA ILE A 118 -5.20 -15.44 -7.63
C ILE A 118 -4.70 -16.80 -8.10
N ASN A 119 -3.94 -17.52 -7.27
CA ASN A 119 -3.36 -18.82 -7.62
C ASN A 119 -4.14 -20.01 -7.06
N ASN A 120 -5.27 -19.76 -6.44
CA ASN A 120 -6.13 -20.83 -5.93
C ASN A 120 -7.17 -21.24 -6.96
#